data_78f71378b761ca06de922f22f5292aed
#
_entry.id   78f71378b761ca06de922f22f5292aed
#
_cell.length_a   1.000
_cell.length_b   1.000
_cell.length_c   1.000
_cell.angle_alpha   90.00
_cell.angle_beta   90.00
_cell.angle_gamma   90.00
#
_symmetry.space_group_name_H-M   'P 1'
#
loop_
_entity.id
_entity.type
_entity.pdbx_description
1 polymer ?
#
loop_
_entity_poly.entity_id
_entity_poly.type
_entity_poly.pdbx_seq_one_letter_code
_entity_poly.pdbx_strand_id
1 'polypeptide(L)'
;MTLIRTRSIAVILVLAASALASPPTDACTNILVTKGATTDGSTMITYACDGRFHPHMRIKAPEDFEPGAEFEIRHWNGELMGSIPQVEHTYGVVGLMNEHQLAISETTTTGREELENPDGLIHYWTLMQLTLERAKTAREAIEVMAGLVEAHGYRSTAESFSIADPDEVWLMEMIGTGPGGSGAVWVAMRIPDGSIAAYANGLRIRQFPMDDPENCRYSDNVVSFAVERGYYDPASGEPFDFTAAYDAPTQQSRRYTATRVWSIFRRAAPSLELDPAYHRGDLSAEPYPLWIEPERKLSVADVMDLMRDHYEGTDYDMTEGLDAGPFATPNRWRPMSWEVDGETYTWERPISTQQTGFSFVSQSRSWLPDAVGGVYWYGLDDTYTSVYMPMYAGITRLPEAFTVGGINEFSWDSAWWVFNFVANYANLKYSYMIEDIRAVQRELEDRYFAMQPVIEKTAVELADADPELMRSFLTQYSVGQAEEVIRRWKELGEFLLMKYNDGYVNDEGAEMESGYPESWLREVIRARPDQFRLSQPETPENALPY
;
A
#
# COMPACT_ATOMS: atom_id res chain seq x y z
N MET A 1 -1.52 71.10 -39.37
CA MET A 1 -2.29 70.88 -38.12
C MET A 1 -2.75 69.44 -38.11
N THR A 2 -1.96 68.57 -37.50
CA THR A 2 -2.23 67.12 -37.52
C THR A 2 -2.48 66.69 -36.06
N LEU A 3 -3.71 66.23 -35.78
CA LEU A 3 -4.15 65.75 -34.46
C LEU A 3 -3.64 64.33 -34.24
N ILE A 4 -2.77 64.18 -33.22
CA ILE A 4 -2.36 62.88 -32.69
C ILE A 4 -3.40 62.41 -31.69
N ARG A 5 -4.08 61.30 -32.01
CA ARG A 5 -4.95 60.58 -31.05
C ARG A 5 -4.10 59.61 -30.26
N THR A 6 -3.94 59.87 -28.98
CA THR A 6 -3.42 58.93 -28.00
C THR A 6 -4.45 57.86 -27.69
N ARG A 7 -4.14 56.57 -27.98
CA ARG A 7 -4.89 55.41 -27.52
C ARG A 7 -4.31 54.95 -26.19
N SER A 8 -5.10 55.05 -25.13
CA SER A 8 -4.77 54.44 -23.86
C SER A 8 -5.01 52.93 -23.96
N ILE A 9 -3.95 52.15 -23.78
CA ILE A 9 -4.04 50.69 -23.65
C ILE A 9 -4.26 50.39 -22.17
N ALA A 10 -5.42 49.91 -21.80
CA ALA A 10 -5.70 49.37 -20.50
C ALA A 10 -5.11 47.94 -20.43
N VAL A 11 -4.06 47.78 -19.64
CA VAL A 11 -3.51 46.46 -19.32
C VAL A 11 -4.40 45.83 -18.23
N ILE A 12 -5.21 44.85 -18.62
CA ILE A 12 -5.94 44.01 -17.68
C ILE A 12 -4.95 42.96 -17.15
N LEU A 13 -4.49 43.13 -15.91
CA LEU A 13 -3.79 42.08 -15.17
C LEU A 13 -4.80 40.99 -14.80
N VAL A 14 -4.79 39.88 -15.54
CA VAL A 14 -5.45 38.66 -15.11
C VAL A 14 -4.51 38.00 -14.09
N LEU A 15 -4.83 38.14 -12.81
CA LEU A 15 -4.26 37.29 -11.75
C LEU A 15 -4.79 35.86 -11.97
N ALA A 16 -4.01 35.05 -12.66
CA ALA A 16 -4.20 33.61 -12.60
C ALA A 16 -3.82 33.15 -11.19
N ALA A 17 -4.82 32.89 -10.35
CA ALA A 17 -4.63 32.08 -9.17
C ALA A 17 -4.25 30.68 -9.64
N SER A 18 -2.95 30.40 -9.65
CA SER A 18 -2.44 29.04 -9.76
C SER A 18 -2.90 28.33 -8.48
N ALA A 19 -4.00 27.57 -8.58
CA ALA A 19 -4.24 26.53 -7.61
C ALA A 19 -3.00 25.62 -7.66
N LEU A 20 -2.15 25.72 -6.67
CA LEU A 20 -1.12 24.74 -6.39
C LEU A 20 -1.87 23.44 -6.11
N ALA A 21 -2.06 22.62 -7.15
CA ALA A 21 -2.47 21.25 -6.95
C ALA A 21 -1.37 20.62 -6.09
N SER A 22 -1.70 20.30 -4.86
CA SER A 22 -0.85 19.45 -4.03
C SER A 22 -0.45 18.24 -4.86
N PRO A 23 0.82 17.81 -4.85
CA PRO A 23 1.21 16.60 -5.55
C PRO A 23 0.27 15.47 -5.10
N PRO A 24 -0.08 14.53 -5.98
CA PRO A 24 -0.89 13.40 -5.60
C PRO A 24 -0.18 12.71 -4.43
N THR A 25 -0.79 12.75 -3.26
CA THR A 25 -0.30 12.02 -2.10
C THR A 25 -0.36 10.54 -2.46
N ASP A 26 0.80 9.93 -2.66
CA ASP A 26 0.95 8.50 -2.71
C ASP A 26 0.35 7.97 -1.41
N ALA A 27 -0.48 6.97 -1.49
CA ALA A 27 -1.23 6.57 -0.33
C ALA A 27 -1.18 5.06 -0.20
N CYS A 28 -0.69 4.61 0.92
CA CYS A 28 -0.36 3.23 1.24
C CYS A 28 -1.30 2.69 2.33
N THR A 29 -1.38 1.38 2.46
CA THR A 29 -2.14 0.71 3.54
C THR A 29 -1.29 -0.40 4.13
N ASN A 30 -1.24 -0.47 5.46
CA ASN A 30 -0.43 -1.44 6.18
C ASN A 30 -1.25 -2.12 7.29
N ILE A 31 -0.99 -3.42 7.45
CA ILE A 31 -1.50 -4.26 8.54
C ILE A 31 -0.29 -4.89 9.24
N LEU A 32 -0.33 -4.91 10.56
CA LEU A 32 0.67 -5.54 11.42
C LEU A 32 -0.02 -6.68 12.18
N VAL A 33 0.54 -7.87 12.13
CA VAL A 33 -0.03 -9.06 12.78
C VAL A 33 1.05 -9.74 13.60
N THR A 34 0.82 -9.82 14.91
CA THR A 34 1.76 -10.47 15.82
C THR A 34 1.58 -12.00 15.81
N LYS A 35 2.59 -12.74 16.27
CA LYS A 35 2.59 -14.21 16.22
C LYS A 35 1.44 -14.86 17.00
N GLY A 36 0.98 -14.25 18.08
CA GLY A 36 -0.19 -14.73 18.84
C GLY A 36 -1.50 -14.58 18.08
N ALA A 37 -1.58 -13.65 17.12
CA ALA A 37 -2.74 -13.40 16.28
C ALA A 37 -2.76 -14.22 14.98
N THR A 38 -1.70 -14.98 14.67
CA THR A 38 -1.60 -15.80 13.45
C THR A 38 -1.88 -17.26 13.69
N THR A 39 -2.33 -17.97 12.66
CA THR A 39 -2.69 -19.41 12.73
C THR A 39 -1.47 -20.31 12.91
N ASP A 40 -0.32 -19.89 12.39
CA ASP A 40 0.92 -20.65 12.38
C ASP A 40 1.97 -20.13 13.37
N GLY A 41 1.75 -18.99 14.02
CA GLY A 41 2.70 -18.37 14.95
C GLY A 41 3.75 -17.48 14.27
N SER A 42 3.62 -17.19 12.97
CA SER A 42 4.46 -16.19 12.27
C SER A 42 4.11 -14.77 12.68
N THR A 43 5.03 -13.83 12.47
CA THR A 43 4.71 -12.41 12.40
C THR A 43 4.47 -12.03 10.95
N MET A 44 3.56 -11.07 10.70
CA MET A 44 3.28 -10.57 9.35
C MET A 44 3.15 -9.06 9.36
N ILE A 45 3.69 -8.40 8.33
CA ILE A 45 3.34 -7.02 7.97
C ILE A 45 2.95 -6.97 6.50
N THR A 46 2.14 -5.98 6.14
CA THR A 46 1.75 -5.75 4.74
C THR A 46 2.20 -4.40 4.24
N TYR A 47 2.17 -4.24 2.94
CA TYR A 47 2.30 -2.97 2.26
C TYR A 47 1.51 -2.99 0.95
N ALA A 48 0.66 -1.99 0.74
CA ALA A 48 0.20 -1.61 -0.59
C ALA A 48 0.84 -0.26 -0.90
N CYS A 49 1.76 -0.24 -1.87
CA CYS A 49 2.45 0.97 -2.30
C CYS A 49 1.67 1.60 -3.46
N ASP A 50 0.89 2.62 -3.14
CA ASP A 50 -0.02 3.24 -4.10
C ASP A 50 0.58 4.55 -4.64
N GLY A 51 0.62 4.67 -5.96
CA GLY A 51 1.15 5.85 -6.63
C GLY A 51 1.25 5.68 -8.13
N ARG A 52 1.65 6.75 -8.84
CA ARG A 52 1.90 6.68 -10.27
C ARG A 52 3.37 6.42 -10.55
N PHE A 53 3.81 5.19 -10.42
CA PHE A 53 5.17 4.75 -10.73
C PHE A 53 5.16 3.34 -11.33
N HIS A 54 6.29 2.91 -11.87
CA HIS A 54 6.51 1.53 -12.30
C HIS A 54 7.42 0.85 -11.28
N PRO A 55 6.94 -0.17 -10.56
CA PRO A 55 7.73 -0.83 -9.54
C PRO A 55 8.81 -1.73 -10.16
N HIS A 56 10.00 -1.71 -9.57
CA HIS A 56 11.03 -2.69 -9.81
C HIS A 56 11.35 -3.40 -8.48
N MET A 57 11.19 -4.71 -8.46
CA MET A 57 11.59 -5.47 -7.28
C MET A 57 13.13 -5.48 -7.18
N ARG A 58 13.64 -5.27 -5.98
CA ARG A 58 15.07 -5.27 -5.71
C ARG A 58 15.50 -6.58 -5.08
N ILE A 59 16.69 -7.05 -5.45
CA ILE A 59 17.43 -8.07 -4.73
C ILE A 59 18.85 -7.58 -4.52
N LYS A 60 19.41 -7.84 -3.35
CA LYS A 60 20.80 -7.52 -3.01
C LYS A 60 21.41 -8.74 -2.29
N ALA A 61 22.58 -9.16 -2.75
CA ALA A 61 23.38 -10.14 -2.01
C ALA A 61 24.05 -9.48 -0.79
N PRO A 62 24.35 -10.23 0.28
CA PRO A 62 25.22 -9.74 1.35
C PRO A 62 26.58 -9.36 0.77
N GLU A 63 27.21 -8.33 1.33
CA GLU A 63 28.46 -7.78 0.80
C GLU A 63 29.36 -7.25 1.92
N ASP A 64 30.68 -7.48 1.80
CA ASP A 64 31.70 -6.94 2.69
C ASP A 64 32.39 -5.74 2.05
N PHE A 65 32.65 -4.71 2.83
CA PHE A 65 33.26 -3.45 2.38
C PHE A 65 34.55 -3.18 3.14
N GLU A 66 35.52 -2.58 2.46
CA GLU A 66 36.75 -2.12 3.07
C GLU A 66 36.49 -0.95 4.04
N PRO A 67 37.25 -0.82 5.12
CA PRO A 67 37.14 0.28 6.06
C PRO A 67 37.25 1.65 5.37
N GLY A 68 36.29 2.53 5.61
CA GLY A 68 36.23 3.85 4.99
C GLY A 68 35.49 3.89 3.65
N ALA A 69 34.83 2.81 3.25
CA ALA A 69 33.90 2.84 2.12
C ALA A 69 32.75 3.81 2.38
N GLU A 70 32.19 4.37 1.32
CA GLU A 70 31.06 5.29 1.36
C GLU A 70 29.88 4.73 0.57
N PHE A 71 28.66 4.99 1.06
CA PHE A 71 27.41 4.71 0.38
C PHE A 71 26.89 6.02 -0.24
N GLU A 72 26.70 6.05 -1.58
CA GLU A 72 26.11 7.18 -2.29
C GLU A 72 24.59 7.19 -2.13
N ILE A 73 24.05 8.30 -1.63
CA ILE A 73 22.62 8.54 -1.57
C ILE A 73 22.17 9.26 -2.82
N ARG A 74 21.20 8.69 -3.51
CA ARG A 74 20.65 9.24 -4.75
C ARG A 74 19.16 9.49 -4.62
N HIS A 75 18.70 10.58 -5.22
CA HIS A 75 17.30 10.87 -5.43
C HIS A 75 16.69 9.88 -6.46
N TRP A 76 15.36 9.75 -6.53
CA TRP A 76 14.68 8.87 -7.50
C TRP A 76 14.99 9.18 -8.98
N ASN A 77 15.34 10.40 -9.30
CA ASN A 77 15.79 10.81 -10.65
C ASN A 77 17.25 10.44 -10.95
N GLY A 78 17.95 9.78 -9.99
CA GLY A 78 19.35 9.37 -10.09
C GLY A 78 20.37 10.44 -9.67
N GLU A 79 19.94 11.65 -9.31
CA GLU A 79 20.82 12.73 -8.85
C GLU A 79 21.53 12.35 -7.55
N LEU A 80 22.85 12.57 -7.49
CA LEU A 80 23.63 12.34 -6.28
C LEU A 80 23.30 13.42 -5.25
N MET A 81 22.81 12.98 -4.09
CA MET A 81 22.44 13.84 -2.96
C MET A 81 23.61 14.03 -1.98
N GLY A 82 24.45 13.02 -1.83
CA GLY A 82 25.57 12.98 -0.93
C GLY A 82 26.05 11.56 -0.69
N SER A 83 26.94 11.38 0.28
CA SER A 83 27.38 10.07 0.74
C SER A 83 27.40 9.99 2.25
N ILE A 84 27.32 8.76 2.76
CA ILE A 84 27.44 8.44 4.18
C ILE A 84 28.44 7.29 4.36
N PRO A 85 29.04 7.10 5.53
CA PRO A 85 29.89 5.95 5.80
C PRO A 85 29.14 4.62 5.56
N GLN A 86 29.76 3.73 4.78
CA GLN A 86 29.27 2.38 4.61
C GLN A 86 29.72 1.51 5.80
N VAL A 87 28.82 0.59 6.23
CA VAL A 87 29.19 -0.43 7.21
C VAL A 87 30.08 -1.49 6.58
N GLU A 88 30.90 -2.17 7.39
CA GLU A 88 31.83 -3.18 6.90
C GLU A 88 31.14 -4.41 6.29
N HIS A 89 29.90 -4.69 6.70
CA HIS A 89 29.08 -5.78 6.17
C HIS A 89 27.62 -5.34 5.98
N THR A 90 27.03 -5.71 4.86
CA THR A 90 25.58 -5.52 4.58
C THR A 90 24.88 -6.84 4.36
N TYR A 91 23.65 -6.96 4.85
CA TYR A 91 22.84 -8.17 4.71
C TYR A 91 22.17 -8.27 3.33
N GLY A 92 21.88 -9.51 2.93
CA GLY A 92 21.09 -9.80 1.74
C GLY A 92 19.64 -9.35 1.90
N VAL A 93 19.05 -8.79 0.83
CA VAL A 93 17.68 -8.26 0.83
C VAL A 93 16.93 -8.76 -0.38
N VAL A 94 15.67 -9.18 -0.18
CA VAL A 94 14.70 -9.57 -1.22
C VAL A 94 13.46 -8.68 -1.06
N GLY A 95 13.22 -7.78 -2.00
CA GLY A 95 12.17 -6.78 -1.86
C GLY A 95 12.39 -5.88 -0.65
N LEU A 96 11.52 -5.96 0.34
CA LEU A 96 11.58 -5.24 1.62
C LEU A 96 11.69 -6.20 2.82
N MET A 97 12.31 -7.35 2.61
CA MET A 97 12.67 -8.33 3.64
C MET A 97 14.16 -8.69 3.49
N ASN A 98 14.89 -8.79 4.60
CA ASN A 98 16.28 -9.22 4.56
C ASN A 98 16.47 -10.72 4.91
N GLU A 99 17.69 -11.20 4.80
CA GLU A 99 18.07 -12.60 5.05
C GLU A 99 17.90 -13.07 6.50
N HIS A 100 17.64 -12.14 7.44
CA HIS A 100 17.28 -12.42 8.84
C HIS A 100 15.78 -12.35 9.08
N GLN A 101 14.96 -12.35 8.03
CA GLN A 101 13.51 -12.25 8.08
C GLN A 101 12.99 -10.90 8.63
N LEU A 102 13.85 -9.89 8.80
CA LEU A 102 13.43 -8.54 9.13
C LEU A 102 12.72 -7.95 7.91
N ALA A 103 11.48 -7.52 8.08
CA ALA A 103 10.68 -6.84 7.05
C ALA A 103 10.31 -5.43 7.50
N ILE A 104 10.34 -4.48 6.56
CA ILE A 104 9.95 -3.09 6.80
C ILE A 104 9.01 -2.63 5.69
N SER A 105 7.92 -1.96 6.08
CA SER A 105 7.02 -1.24 5.18
C SER A 105 6.69 0.14 5.74
N GLU A 106 6.08 1.00 4.92
CA GLU A 106 5.79 2.37 5.34
C GLU A 106 4.45 2.88 4.81
N THR A 107 4.06 4.06 5.27
CA THR A 107 3.10 4.93 4.60
C THR A 107 3.40 6.38 4.92
N THR A 108 3.45 7.21 3.88
CA THR A 108 3.51 8.67 4.04
C THR A 108 2.26 9.16 4.73
N THR A 109 2.42 9.93 5.80
CA THR A 109 1.32 10.47 6.59
C THR A 109 1.03 11.92 6.23
N THR A 110 -0.12 12.43 6.66
CA THR A 110 -0.49 13.82 6.43
C THR A 110 0.49 14.80 7.07
N GLY A 111 0.91 14.58 8.33
CA GLY A 111 1.90 15.40 9.03
C GLY A 111 1.66 16.91 8.96
N ARG A 112 2.66 17.69 9.34
CA ARG A 112 2.70 19.14 9.15
C ARG A 112 3.68 19.50 8.05
N GLU A 113 3.21 20.12 6.95
CA GLU A 113 4.03 20.44 5.77
C GLU A 113 5.27 21.29 6.14
N GLU A 114 5.18 22.18 7.13
CA GLU A 114 6.29 23.00 7.60
C GLU A 114 7.42 22.20 8.26
N LEU A 115 7.21 20.91 8.53
CA LEU A 115 8.22 20.02 9.11
C LEU A 115 9.00 19.22 8.05
N GLU A 116 8.68 19.34 6.76
CA GLU A 116 9.54 18.82 5.71
C GLU A 116 10.92 19.49 5.77
N ASN A 117 11.98 18.67 5.75
CA ASN A 117 13.35 19.15 5.73
C ASN A 117 14.01 18.88 4.37
N PRO A 118 14.01 19.83 3.44
CA PRO A 118 14.62 19.67 2.11
C PRO A 118 16.14 19.51 2.14
N ASP A 119 16.77 19.87 3.26
CA ASP A 119 18.23 19.77 3.44
C ASP A 119 18.65 18.41 4.05
N GLY A 120 17.70 17.63 4.55
CA GLY A 120 17.93 16.27 5.04
C GLY A 120 18.45 15.35 3.93
N LEU A 121 19.37 14.46 4.28
CA LEU A 121 19.97 13.54 3.30
C LEU A 121 19.20 12.24 3.19
N ILE A 122 18.59 11.77 4.27
CA ILE A 122 17.94 10.46 4.35
C ILE A 122 16.43 10.60 4.06
N HIS A 123 16.01 10.11 2.90
CA HIS A 123 14.60 9.95 2.56
C HIS A 123 14.05 8.62 3.09
N TYR A 124 12.73 8.49 3.32
CA TYR A 124 12.13 7.28 3.91
C TYR A 124 12.52 5.98 3.16
N TRP A 125 12.53 6.02 1.83
CA TRP A 125 12.92 4.87 1.01
C TRP A 125 14.37 4.45 1.23
N THR A 126 15.29 5.42 1.24
CA THR A 126 16.70 5.18 1.54
C THR A 126 16.87 4.68 2.99
N LEU A 127 16.06 5.20 3.92
CA LEU A 127 16.07 4.77 5.32
C LEU A 127 15.72 3.29 5.45
N MET A 128 14.62 2.84 4.83
CA MET A 128 14.23 1.42 4.82
C MET A 128 15.32 0.55 4.20
N GLN A 129 15.86 0.97 3.04
CA GLN A 129 16.92 0.24 2.36
C GLN A 129 18.15 0.03 3.24
N LEU A 130 18.69 1.12 3.80
CA LEU A 130 19.88 1.07 4.64
C LEU A 130 19.64 0.26 5.92
N THR A 131 18.44 0.35 6.47
CA THR A 131 18.07 -0.39 7.68
C THR A 131 18.02 -1.89 7.43
N LEU A 132 17.38 -2.32 6.34
CA LEU A 132 17.34 -3.74 5.96
C LEU A 132 18.73 -4.32 5.68
N GLU A 133 19.65 -3.50 5.17
CA GLU A 133 21.03 -3.88 4.92
C GLU A 133 21.92 -3.92 6.20
N ARG A 134 21.44 -3.38 7.35
CA ARG A 134 22.28 -3.13 8.55
C ARG A 134 21.72 -3.68 9.86
N ALA A 135 20.46 -4.09 9.89
CA ALA A 135 19.78 -4.60 11.09
C ALA A 135 19.33 -6.05 10.90
N LYS A 136 19.32 -6.83 12.00
CA LYS A 136 18.83 -8.21 12.03
C LYS A 136 17.46 -8.32 12.67
N THR A 137 17.18 -7.46 13.64
CA THR A 137 15.97 -7.51 14.45
C THR A 137 15.18 -6.20 14.35
N ALA A 138 13.91 -6.24 14.72
CA ALA A 138 13.08 -5.04 14.73
C ALA A 138 13.63 -3.96 15.68
N ARG A 139 14.21 -4.35 16.81
CA ARG A 139 14.84 -3.41 17.76
C ARG A 139 16.09 -2.77 17.20
N GLU A 140 16.96 -3.55 16.56
CA GLU A 140 18.14 -3.02 15.85
C GLU A 140 17.72 -2.09 14.70
N ALA A 141 16.64 -2.43 13.97
CA ALA A 141 16.11 -1.59 12.92
C ALA A 141 15.71 -0.20 13.43
N ILE A 142 14.99 -0.10 14.55
CA ILE A 142 14.62 1.18 15.17
C ILE A 142 15.86 1.99 15.53
N GLU A 143 16.91 1.35 16.10
CA GLU A 143 18.16 2.02 16.46
C GLU A 143 18.93 2.51 15.23
N VAL A 144 19.01 1.69 14.17
CA VAL A 144 19.65 2.07 12.89
C VAL A 144 18.90 3.23 12.24
N MET A 145 17.55 3.19 12.18
CA MET A 145 16.75 4.26 11.62
C MET A 145 16.96 5.57 12.38
N ALA A 146 16.85 5.53 13.70
CA ALA A 146 17.07 6.70 14.55
C ALA A 146 18.47 7.29 14.37
N GLY A 147 19.51 6.46 14.41
CA GLY A 147 20.90 6.89 14.25
C GLY A 147 21.19 7.49 12.88
N LEU A 148 20.63 6.94 11.80
CA LEU A 148 20.79 7.45 10.44
C LEU A 148 20.18 8.84 10.29
N VAL A 149 18.94 9.04 10.76
CA VAL A 149 18.27 10.35 10.63
C VAL A 149 18.90 11.39 11.55
N GLU A 150 19.36 11.02 12.74
CA GLU A 150 20.08 11.92 13.64
C GLU A 150 21.38 12.42 13.03
N ALA A 151 22.17 11.50 12.43
CA ALA A 151 23.46 11.84 11.86
C ALA A 151 23.39 12.59 10.54
N HIS A 152 22.37 12.35 9.71
CA HIS A 152 22.33 12.77 8.32
C HIS A 152 21.09 13.59 7.94
N GLY A 153 20.16 13.81 8.87
CA GLY A 153 18.92 14.53 8.65
C GLY A 153 17.86 13.73 7.89
N TYR A 154 16.61 13.89 8.30
CA TYR A 154 15.46 13.23 7.69
C TYR A 154 14.77 14.16 6.68
N ARG A 155 14.57 13.69 5.44
CA ARG A 155 14.09 14.49 4.30
C ARG A 155 12.62 14.33 4.01
N SER A 156 11.82 13.78 4.87
CA SER A 156 10.37 13.63 4.66
C SER A 156 9.59 14.47 5.66
N THR A 157 8.31 14.67 5.39
CA THR A 157 7.40 15.36 6.32
C THR A 157 7.09 14.46 7.50
N ALA A 158 6.48 13.31 7.22
CA ALA A 158 6.07 12.33 8.21
C ALA A 158 5.86 10.96 7.57
N GLU A 159 6.27 9.91 8.27
CA GLU A 159 6.08 8.52 7.86
C GLU A 159 5.69 7.65 9.04
N SER A 160 4.87 6.64 8.76
CA SER A 160 4.64 5.51 9.65
C SER A 160 5.31 4.27 9.07
N PHE A 161 6.09 3.55 9.88
CA PHE A 161 6.79 2.33 9.48
C PHE A 161 6.26 1.13 10.24
N SER A 162 5.96 0.03 9.53
CA SER A 162 5.85 -1.30 10.13
C SER A 162 7.21 -1.95 10.11
N ILE A 163 7.63 -2.49 11.23
CA ILE A 163 8.92 -3.17 11.40
C ILE A 163 8.63 -4.51 12.07
N ALA A 164 8.96 -5.62 11.42
CA ALA A 164 8.73 -6.95 11.96
C ALA A 164 9.94 -7.86 11.76
N ASP A 165 10.27 -8.59 12.80
CA ASP A 165 11.15 -9.75 12.76
C ASP A 165 10.35 -11.01 13.16
N PRO A 166 10.95 -12.22 13.24
CA PRO A 166 10.22 -13.43 13.63
C PRO A 166 9.58 -13.43 15.01
N ASP A 167 9.95 -12.49 15.89
CA ASP A 167 9.53 -12.46 17.27
C ASP A 167 8.67 -11.25 17.64
N GLU A 168 8.88 -10.10 17.01
CA GLU A 168 8.25 -8.84 17.38
C GLU A 168 7.73 -8.06 16.17
N VAL A 169 6.69 -7.27 16.43
CA VAL A 169 6.11 -6.35 15.45
C VAL A 169 5.99 -4.96 16.08
N TRP A 170 6.50 -3.96 15.38
CA TRP A 170 6.55 -2.57 15.85
C TRP A 170 5.92 -1.63 14.84
N LEU A 171 5.24 -0.61 15.34
CA LEU A 171 4.84 0.58 14.58
C LEU A 171 5.74 1.74 15.02
N MET A 172 6.46 2.36 14.08
CA MET A 172 7.26 3.55 14.31
C MET A 172 6.70 4.71 13.50
N GLU A 173 6.47 5.84 14.13
CA GLU A 173 6.04 7.07 13.47
C GLU A 173 7.15 8.12 13.61
N MET A 174 7.54 8.72 12.48
CA MET A 174 8.67 9.62 12.37
C MET A 174 8.28 10.91 11.67
N ILE A 175 8.71 12.03 12.21
CA ILE A 175 8.37 13.39 11.78
C ILE A 175 9.66 14.15 11.47
N GLY A 176 9.67 14.90 10.37
CA GLY A 176 10.75 15.84 10.06
C GLY A 176 10.82 17.01 11.05
N THR A 177 11.93 17.72 11.03
CA THR A 177 12.18 18.87 11.92
C THR A 177 12.08 20.23 11.24
N GLY A 178 11.75 20.23 9.95
CA GLY A 178 11.63 21.43 9.13
C GLY A 178 12.97 21.90 8.54
N PRO A 179 12.94 22.93 7.66
CA PRO A 179 14.13 23.45 7.00
C PRO A 179 15.21 23.88 7.99
N GLY A 180 16.46 23.42 7.76
CA GLY A 180 17.60 23.67 8.62
C GLY A 180 17.58 22.94 9.96
N GLY A 181 16.57 22.08 10.21
CA GLY A 181 16.51 21.22 11.37
C GLY A 181 17.46 20.01 11.25
N SER A 182 17.81 19.40 12.37
CA SER A 182 18.62 18.19 12.44
C SER A 182 17.80 17.02 13.00
N GLY A 183 18.12 15.80 12.57
CA GLY A 183 17.47 14.60 13.08
C GLY A 183 16.02 14.46 12.62
N ALA A 184 15.26 13.80 13.46
CA ALA A 184 13.82 13.59 13.36
C ALA A 184 13.18 13.58 14.75
N VAL A 185 11.86 13.67 14.79
CA VAL A 185 11.05 13.37 15.99
C VAL A 185 10.33 12.07 15.73
N TRP A 186 10.40 11.11 16.64
CA TRP A 186 9.81 9.80 16.40
C TRP A 186 9.37 9.10 17.69
N VAL A 187 8.43 8.18 17.54
CA VAL A 187 7.98 7.23 18.56
C VAL A 187 7.76 5.87 17.92
N ALA A 188 8.17 4.78 18.59
CA ALA A 188 7.96 3.42 18.16
C ALA A 188 7.27 2.63 19.28
N MET A 189 6.17 1.95 18.93
CA MET A 189 5.37 1.12 19.83
C MET A 189 5.42 -0.33 19.40
N ARG A 190 5.76 -1.22 20.33
CA ARG A 190 5.62 -2.66 20.13
C ARG A 190 4.14 -3.04 20.16
N ILE A 191 3.68 -3.78 19.16
CA ILE A 191 2.31 -4.30 19.13
C ILE A 191 2.23 -5.49 20.08
N PRO A 192 1.30 -5.51 21.05
CA PRO A 192 1.15 -6.61 21.99
C PRO A 192 0.87 -7.94 21.29
N ASP A 193 1.49 -9.02 21.78
CA ASP A 193 1.27 -10.33 21.18
C ASP A 193 -0.20 -10.76 21.29
N GLY A 194 -0.73 -11.39 20.24
CA GLY A 194 -2.16 -11.69 20.08
C GLY A 194 -2.97 -10.58 19.41
N SER A 195 -2.34 -9.44 19.06
CA SER A 195 -3.03 -8.28 18.48
C SER A 195 -2.68 -8.06 17.01
N ILE A 196 -3.53 -7.29 16.34
CA ILE A 196 -3.28 -6.69 15.03
C ILE A 196 -3.36 -5.17 15.15
N ALA A 197 -2.58 -4.47 14.34
CA ALA A 197 -2.70 -3.03 14.13
C ALA A 197 -2.84 -2.72 12.64
N ALA A 198 -3.37 -1.53 12.32
CA ALA A 198 -3.50 -1.05 10.95
C ALA A 198 -3.35 0.45 10.90
N TYR A 199 -2.77 0.94 9.80
CA TYR A 199 -2.66 2.35 9.53
C TYR A 199 -2.65 2.63 8.02
N ALA A 200 -2.97 3.88 7.65
CA ALA A 200 -3.12 4.28 6.27
C ALA A 200 -3.02 5.81 6.15
N ASN A 201 -1.86 6.36 5.85
CA ASN A 201 -1.60 7.80 5.61
C ASN A 201 -2.03 8.76 6.73
N GLY A 202 -2.00 8.35 7.98
CA GLY A 202 -2.27 9.20 9.12
C GLY A 202 -1.63 8.63 10.37
N LEU A 203 -1.15 9.50 11.25
CA LEU A 203 -0.56 9.10 12.50
C LEU A 203 -1.60 8.42 13.40
N ARG A 204 -1.17 7.38 14.11
CA ARG A 204 -2.03 6.56 14.97
C ARG A 204 -1.60 6.55 16.42
N ILE A 205 -0.29 6.75 16.70
CA ILE A 205 0.24 6.77 18.06
C ILE A 205 -0.17 8.09 18.73
N ARG A 206 -0.83 8.00 19.85
CA ARG A 206 -1.29 9.14 20.61
C ARG A 206 -0.50 9.30 21.89
N GLN A 207 -1.07 8.92 23.03
CA GLN A 207 -0.34 8.81 24.28
C GLN A 207 0.45 7.50 24.30
N PHE A 208 1.65 7.54 24.80
CA PHE A 208 2.54 6.38 24.88
C PHE A 208 3.30 6.34 26.22
N PRO A 209 3.68 5.16 26.72
CA PRO A 209 4.39 5.04 27.99
C PRO A 209 5.85 5.49 27.84
N MET A 210 6.24 6.54 28.56
CA MET A 210 7.61 7.06 28.55
C MET A 210 8.55 6.33 29.50
N ASP A 211 8.02 5.45 30.35
CA ASP A 211 8.74 4.67 31.35
C ASP A 211 8.83 3.16 31.03
N ASP A 212 8.43 2.76 29.84
CA ASP A 212 8.46 1.37 29.36
C ASP A 212 9.35 1.20 28.11
N PRO A 213 10.69 1.19 28.28
CA PRO A 213 11.62 1.04 27.16
C PRO A 213 11.58 -0.33 26.48
N GLU A 214 10.91 -1.31 27.07
CA GLU A 214 10.70 -2.63 26.49
C GLU A 214 9.64 -2.59 25.36
N ASN A 215 8.59 -1.79 25.52
CA ASN A 215 7.46 -1.73 24.59
C ASN A 215 7.30 -0.38 23.91
N CYS A 216 8.08 0.63 24.30
CA CYS A 216 8.04 1.95 23.70
C CYS A 216 9.45 2.56 23.61
N ARG A 217 9.78 3.10 22.45
CA ARG A 217 11.01 3.87 22.22
C ARG A 217 10.65 5.17 21.52
N TYR A 218 11.40 6.23 21.80
CA TYR A 218 11.11 7.56 21.25
C TYR A 218 12.38 8.43 21.23
N SER A 219 12.37 9.48 20.41
CA SER A 219 13.45 10.45 20.38
C SER A 219 13.45 11.35 21.61
N ASP A 220 14.63 11.70 22.11
CA ASP A 220 14.80 12.54 23.31
C ASP A 220 14.06 13.87 23.20
N ASN A 221 13.89 14.39 21.99
CA ASN A 221 13.25 15.66 21.69
C ASN A 221 11.73 15.56 21.45
N VAL A 222 11.10 14.39 21.59
CA VAL A 222 9.70 14.14 21.18
C VAL A 222 8.69 15.11 21.80
N VAL A 223 8.87 15.49 23.07
CA VAL A 223 8.01 16.46 23.75
C VAL A 223 8.55 17.88 23.65
N SER A 224 9.87 18.05 23.86
CA SER A 224 10.48 19.39 23.88
C SER A 224 10.37 20.13 22.55
N PHE A 225 10.48 19.41 21.42
CA PHE A 225 10.29 19.97 20.10
C PHE A 225 8.86 20.44 19.86
N ALA A 226 7.84 19.67 20.34
CA ALA A 226 6.45 20.10 20.25
C ALA A 226 6.19 21.37 21.06
N VAL A 227 6.79 21.49 22.25
CA VAL A 227 6.70 22.70 23.09
C VAL A 227 7.36 23.89 22.41
N GLU A 228 8.57 23.71 21.87
CA GLU A 228 9.32 24.76 21.17
C GLU A 228 8.55 25.29 19.95
N ARG A 229 7.89 24.40 19.20
CA ARG A 229 7.09 24.75 18.02
C ARG A 229 5.69 25.28 18.39
N GLY A 230 5.29 25.23 19.65
CA GLY A 230 3.95 25.63 20.09
C GLY A 230 2.83 24.66 19.73
N TYR A 231 3.18 23.41 19.45
CA TYR A 231 2.22 22.33 19.15
C TYR A 231 1.67 21.66 20.42
N TYR A 232 2.35 21.84 21.54
CA TYR A 232 1.94 21.34 22.85
C TYR A 232 2.26 22.36 23.95
N ASP A 233 1.31 22.56 24.87
CA ASP A 233 1.51 23.39 26.05
C ASP A 233 1.44 22.55 27.33
N PRO A 234 2.57 22.29 28.00
CA PRO A 234 2.57 21.56 29.28
C PRO A 234 1.75 22.20 30.40
N ALA A 235 1.48 23.50 30.29
CA ALA A 235 0.66 24.21 31.28
C ALA A 235 -0.85 23.97 31.10
N SER A 236 -1.28 23.36 29.98
CA SER A 236 -2.68 22.98 29.75
C SER A 236 -3.18 21.94 30.75
N GLY A 237 -2.29 21.13 31.31
CA GLY A 237 -2.63 19.98 32.17
C GLY A 237 -3.07 18.73 31.41
N GLU A 238 -3.16 18.80 30.09
CA GLU A 238 -3.44 17.63 29.23
C GLU A 238 -2.16 16.81 29.02
N PRO A 239 -2.27 15.48 28.96
CA PRO A 239 -1.12 14.64 28.63
C PRO A 239 -0.63 14.89 27.20
N PHE A 240 0.67 14.66 26.95
CA PHE A 240 1.22 14.78 25.62
C PHE A 240 0.61 13.72 24.68
N ASP A 241 0.19 14.15 23.50
CA ASP A 241 -0.40 13.32 22.46
C ASP A 241 0.36 13.56 21.16
N PHE A 242 1.07 12.52 20.68
CA PHE A 242 1.96 12.61 19.53
C PHE A 242 1.19 12.99 18.25
N THR A 243 0.10 12.28 17.95
CA THR A 243 -0.73 12.60 16.78
C THR A 243 -1.29 14.03 16.86
N ALA A 244 -1.81 14.45 18.01
CA ALA A 244 -2.35 15.80 18.15
C ALA A 244 -1.29 16.90 17.97
N ALA A 245 -0.05 16.62 18.38
CA ALA A 245 1.06 17.56 18.22
C ALA A 245 1.55 17.63 16.76
N TYR A 246 1.70 16.49 16.09
CA TYR A 246 2.45 16.40 14.84
C TYR A 246 1.62 16.12 13.58
N ASP A 247 0.35 15.75 13.71
CA ASP A 247 -0.59 15.63 12.59
C ASP A 247 -1.61 16.77 12.64
N ALA A 248 -2.05 17.22 11.48
CA ALA A 248 -3.09 18.23 11.33
C ALA A 248 -4.13 17.71 10.32
N PRO A 249 -4.89 16.65 10.67
CA PRO A 249 -5.80 16.01 9.74
C PRO A 249 -6.93 16.95 9.34
N THR A 250 -7.29 16.89 8.04
CA THR A 250 -8.55 17.45 7.55
C THR A 250 -9.66 16.41 7.68
N GLN A 251 -10.91 16.84 7.54
CA GLN A 251 -12.04 15.90 7.48
C GLN A 251 -11.85 14.86 6.36
N GLN A 252 -11.38 15.30 5.20
CA GLN A 252 -11.14 14.41 4.06
C GLN A 252 -10.01 13.41 4.33
N SER A 253 -8.85 13.88 4.84
CA SER A 253 -7.74 12.97 5.14
C SER A 253 -8.14 11.95 6.21
N ARG A 254 -8.88 12.36 7.24
CA ARG A 254 -9.43 11.47 8.27
C ARG A 254 -10.33 10.40 7.67
N ARG A 255 -11.25 10.77 6.76
CA ARG A 255 -12.08 9.78 6.05
C ARG A 255 -11.23 8.75 5.32
N TYR A 256 -10.25 9.19 4.54
CA TYR A 256 -9.40 8.28 3.78
C TYR A 256 -8.61 7.33 4.67
N THR A 257 -8.04 7.84 5.75
CA THR A 257 -7.20 7.04 6.65
C THR A 257 -8.02 6.12 7.54
N ALA A 258 -9.01 6.67 8.24
CA ALA A 258 -9.76 5.95 9.26
C ALA A 258 -10.74 4.93 8.68
N THR A 259 -11.31 5.14 7.48
CA THR A 259 -12.22 4.17 6.85
C THR A 259 -11.49 2.87 6.50
N ARG A 260 -10.23 2.96 6.04
CA ARG A 260 -9.41 1.77 5.78
C ARG A 260 -9.09 1.00 7.06
N VAL A 261 -8.70 1.70 8.11
CA VAL A 261 -8.47 1.09 9.44
C VAL A 261 -9.74 0.46 10.00
N TRP A 262 -10.87 1.16 9.91
CA TRP A 262 -12.18 0.65 10.31
C TRP A 262 -12.50 -0.66 9.58
N SER A 263 -12.28 -0.71 8.27
CA SER A 263 -12.63 -1.89 7.48
C SER A 263 -11.75 -3.10 7.82
N ILE A 264 -10.46 -2.90 8.05
CA ILE A 264 -9.58 -3.96 8.53
C ILE A 264 -10.07 -4.49 9.89
N PHE A 265 -10.34 -3.60 10.83
CA PHE A 265 -10.72 -3.97 12.19
C PHE A 265 -12.11 -4.66 12.23
N ARG A 266 -13.13 -4.14 11.51
CA ARG A 266 -14.45 -4.79 11.45
C ARG A 266 -14.42 -6.18 10.83
N ARG A 267 -13.49 -6.43 9.87
CA ARG A 267 -13.34 -7.74 9.23
C ARG A 267 -12.55 -8.74 10.09
N ALA A 268 -11.58 -8.23 10.86
CA ALA A 268 -10.81 -9.07 11.80
C ALA A 268 -11.56 -9.35 13.11
N ALA A 269 -12.40 -8.42 13.56
CA ALA A 269 -13.20 -8.52 14.79
C ALA A 269 -14.62 -7.97 14.54
N PRO A 270 -15.51 -8.74 13.88
CA PRO A 270 -16.86 -8.30 13.49
C PRO A 270 -17.77 -7.85 14.62
N SER A 271 -17.56 -8.34 15.85
CA SER A 271 -18.34 -7.90 17.03
C SER A 271 -17.84 -6.59 17.64
N LEU A 272 -16.70 -6.06 17.17
CA LEU A 272 -16.15 -4.81 17.66
C LEU A 272 -16.97 -3.63 17.13
N GLU A 273 -17.65 -2.92 18.03
CA GLU A 273 -18.36 -1.68 17.69
C GLU A 273 -17.37 -0.52 17.62
N LEU A 274 -17.20 0.06 16.42
CA LEU A 274 -16.38 1.25 16.18
C LEU A 274 -17.29 2.41 15.77
N ASP A 275 -17.14 3.56 16.46
CA ASP A 275 -17.96 4.74 16.18
C ASP A 275 -17.76 5.23 14.73
N PRO A 276 -18.80 5.22 13.90
CA PRO A 276 -18.71 5.68 12.52
C PRO A 276 -18.34 7.17 12.38
N ALA A 277 -18.60 8.00 13.39
CA ALA A 277 -18.25 9.42 13.34
C ALA A 277 -16.76 9.61 13.06
N TYR A 278 -15.89 8.80 13.66
CA TYR A 278 -14.45 8.90 13.47
C TYR A 278 -14.02 8.64 12.01
N HIS A 279 -14.45 7.54 11.40
CA HIS A 279 -14.07 7.26 10.02
C HIS A 279 -14.87 8.08 8.99
N ARG A 280 -15.94 8.75 9.40
CA ARG A 280 -16.64 9.73 8.55
C ARG A 280 -16.00 11.13 8.59
N GLY A 281 -14.93 11.28 9.33
CA GLY A 281 -14.11 12.48 9.34
C GLY A 281 -14.47 13.50 10.42
N ASP A 282 -15.28 13.14 11.40
CA ASP A 282 -15.50 13.99 12.57
C ASP A 282 -14.21 14.09 13.39
N LEU A 283 -13.58 15.27 13.34
CA LEU A 283 -12.31 15.51 14.01
C LEU A 283 -12.43 15.54 15.54
N SER A 284 -13.66 15.64 16.07
CA SER A 284 -13.94 15.59 17.53
C SER A 284 -14.26 14.18 18.04
N ALA A 285 -14.47 13.21 17.14
CA ALA A 285 -14.77 11.84 17.51
C ALA A 285 -13.55 11.15 18.15
N GLU A 286 -13.83 10.25 19.10
CA GLU A 286 -12.80 9.44 19.74
C GLU A 286 -12.07 8.55 18.74
N PRO A 287 -10.73 8.54 18.76
CA PRO A 287 -9.92 7.70 17.86
C PRO A 287 -10.14 6.21 18.11
N TYR A 288 -10.01 5.42 17.05
CA TYR A 288 -9.94 3.97 17.17
C TYR A 288 -8.70 3.52 17.94
N PRO A 289 -8.77 2.39 18.67
CA PRO A 289 -7.60 1.84 19.35
C PRO A 289 -6.44 1.62 18.36
N LEU A 290 -5.20 1.72 18.82
CA LEU A 290 -4.02 1.52 17.97
C LEU A 290 -3.95 0.07 17.46
N TRP A 291 -4.35 -0.90 18.28
CA TRP A 291 -4.44 -2.33 17.97
C TRP A 291 -5.72 -2.93 18.53
N ILE A 292 -6.08 -4.09 18.00
CA ILE A 292 -7.20 -4.92 18.47
C ILE A 292 -6.77 -6.39 18.54
N GLU A 293 -7.45 -7.19 19.33
CA GLU A 293 -7.37 -8.65 19.24
C GLU A 293 -8.36 -9.12 18.18
N PRO A 294 -7.93 -9.87 17.15
CA PRO A 294 -8.85 -10.43 16.15
C PRO A 294 -9.70 -11.55 16.78
N GLU A 295 -10.96 -11.70 16.35
CA GLU A 295 -11.86 -12.74 16.89
C GLU A 295 -11.41 -14.16 16.54
N ARG A 296 -10.59 -14.32 15.52
CA ARG A 296 -9.93 -15.56 15.16
C ARG A 296 -8.50 -15.27 14.70
N LYS A 297 -7.63 -16.23 14.87
CA LYS A 297 -6.27 -16.14 14.33
C LYS A 297 -6.31 -16.05 12.81
N LEU A 298 -5.44 -15.21 12.25
CA LEU A 298 -5.37 -14.93 10.83
C LEU A 298 -4.30 -15.80 10.16
N SER A 299 -4.64 -16.41 9.03
CA SER A 299 -3.68 -17.01 8.11
C SER A 299 -3.10 -15.94 7.17
N VAL A 300 -2.04 -16.29 6.43
CA VAL A 300 -1.51 -15.44 5.34
C VAL A 300 -2.60 -15.11 4.31
N ALA A 301 -3.43 -16.10 3.95
CA ALA A 301 -4.56 -15.91 3.03
C ALA A 301 -5.59 -14.91 3.57
N ASP A 302 -5.90 -14.94 4.88
CA ASP A 302 -6.80 -13.95 5.49
C ASP A 302 -6.22 -12.54 5.40
N VAL A 303 -4.92 -12.38 5.62
CA VAL A 303 -4.25 -11.07 5.54
C VAL A 303 -4.22 -10.57 4.08
N MET A 304 -3.95 -11.44 3.10
CA MET A 304 -4.06 -11.11 1.68
C MET A 304 -5.48 -10.65 1.32
N ASP A 305 -6.50 -11.30 1.88
CA ASP A 305 -7.90 -10.95 1.64
C ASP A 305 -8.30 -9.62 2.29
N LEU A 306 -7.74 -9.27 3.46
CA LEU A 306 -7.89 -7.94 4.05
C LEU A 306 -7.30 -6.83 3.16
N MET A 307 -6.21 -7.11 2.43
CA MET A 307 -5.58 -6.16 1.50
C MET A 307 -6.38 -5.98 0.20
N ARG A 308 -7.43 -6.77 -0.05
CA ARG A 308 -8.27 -6.77 -1.24
C ARG A 308 -9.63 -6.09 -1.06
N ASP A 309 -9.83 -5.36 0.01
CA ASP A 309 -11.12 -4.83 0.44
C ASP A 309 -11.51 -3.54 -0.30
N HIS A 310 -12.78 -3.45 -0.73
CA HIS A 310 -13.44 -2.28 -1.28
C HIS A 310 -14.68 -1.91 -0.47
N TYR A 311 -14.71 -2.27 0.82
CA TYR A 311 -15.81 -2.06 1.76
C TYR A 311 -17.07 -2.88 1.45
N GLU A 312 -16.92 -4.02 0.77
CA GLU A 312 -18.02 -4.88 0.36
C GLU A 312 -18.95 -5.23 1.54
N GLY A 313 -20.26 -5.20 1.27
CA GLY A 313 -21.30 -5.51 2.26
C GLY A 313 -21.52 -4.43 3.32
N THR A 314 -21.06 -3.19 3.10
CA THR A 314 -21.28 -2.04 3.99
C THR A 314 -21.97 -0.89 3.26
N ASP A 315 -22.35 0.16 4.00
CA ASP A 315 -22.88 1.40 3.41
C ASP A 315 -21.87 2.15 2.51
N TYR A 316 -20.61 1.70 2.51
CA TYR A 316 -19.53 2.29 1.71
C TYR A 316 -19.05 1.37 0.57
N ASP A 317 -19.80 0.31 0.29
CA ASP A 317 -19.49 -0.68 -0.75
C ASP A 317 -19.26 0.00 -2.10
N MET A 318 -18.01 -0.08 -2.58
CA MET A 318 -17.62 0.61 -3.80
C MET A 318 -18.01 -0.16 -5.07
N THR A 319 -18.56 -1.36 -4.93
CA THR A 319 -19.08 -2.17 -6.04
C THR A 319 -20.58 -1.93 -6.29
N GLU A 320 -21.22 -1.14 -5.44
CA GLU A 320 -22.66 -0.82 -5.53
C GLU A 320 -22.88 0.65 -5.89
N GLY A 321 -24.12 0.95 -6.31
CA GLY A 321 -24.55 2.32 -6.58
C GLY A 321 -24.28 2.82 -8.02
N LEU A 322 -24.68 4.05 -8.26
CA LEU A 322 -24.53 4.70 -9.57
C LEU A 322 -23.05 4.94 -9.92
N ASP A 323 -22.25 5.21 -8.94
CA ASP A 323 -20.81 5.50 -9.03
C ASP A 323 -19.94 4.26 -9.35
N ALA A 324 -20.45 3.05 -9.08
CA ALA A 324 -19.83 1.79 -9.50
C ALA A 324 -20.09 1.47 -10.98
N GLY A 325 -20.97 2.24 -11.63
CA GLY A 325 -21.36 2.02 -13.01
C GLY A 325 -22.20 0.75 -13.22
N PRO A 326 -22.50 0.41 -14.48
CA PRO A 326 -23.36 -0.73 -14.77
C PRO A 326 -22.77 -2.08 -14.39
N PHE A 327 -21.46 -2.16 -14.27
CA PHE A 327 -20.74 -3.42 -14.07
C PHE A 327 -19.96 -3.46 -12.76
N ALA A 328 -20.42 -2.72 -11.74
CA ALA A 328 -19.96 -2.84 -10.35
C ALA A 328 -18.44 -2.63 -10.17
N THR A 329 -17.82 -1.71 -10.92
CA THR A 329 -16.39 -1.43 -10.74
C THR A 329 -16.13 -0.66 -9.44
N PRO A 330 -15.21 -1.12 -8.58
CA PRO A 330 -14.85 -0.39 -7.36
C PRO A 330 -13.94 0.79 -7.63
N ASN A 331 -13.39 0.91 -8.83
CA ASN A 331 -12.40 1.91 -9.19
C ASN A 331 -13.02 3.30 -9.31
N ARG A 332 -12.37 4.31 -8.70
CA ARG A 332 -12.75 5.72 -8.84
C ARG A 332 -11.61 6.50 -9.47
N TRP A 333 -11.92 7.19 -10.56
CA TRP A 333 -10.93 7.97 -11.30
C TRP A 333 -10.62 9.27 -10.56
N ARG A 334 -9.36 9.70 -10.60
CA ARG A 334 -8.94 10.99 -10.04
C ARG A 334 -9.46 12.17 -10.88
N PRO A 335 -9.77 13.33 -10.28
CA PRO A 335 -9.52 13.67 -8.88
C PRO A 335 -10.45 12.95 -7.91
N MET A 336 -9.96 12.72 -6.67
CA MET A 336 -10.74 12.05 -5.64
C MET A 336 -11.83 12.96 -5.03
N SER A 337 -11.67 14.27 -5.13
CA SER A 337 -12.65 15.26 -4.67
C SER A 337 -13.04 16.21 -5.78
N TRP A 338 -14.25 16.77 -5.70
CA TRP A 338 -14.81 17.71 -6.66
C TRP A 338 -15.79 18.66 -6.00
N GLU A 339 -16.12 19.76 -6.69
CA GLU A 339 -17.11 20.73 -6.24
C GLU A 339 -18.32 20.73 -7.18
N VAL A 340 -19.51 20.75 -6.59
CA VAL A 340 -20.79 20.92 -7.29
C VAL A 340 -21.67 21.86 -6.47
N ASP A 341 -22.24 22.89 -7.11
CA ASP A 341 -23.13 23.88 -6.50
C ASP A 341 -22.53 24.57 -5.23
N GLY A 342 -21.19 24.67 -5.15
CA GLY A 342 -20.46 25.28 -4.04
C GLY A 342 -20.22 24.37 -2.84
N GLU A 343 -20.55 23.09 -2.98
CA GLU A 343 -20.30 22.06 -1.97
C GLU A 343 -19.17 21.14 -2.42
N THR A 344 -18.30 20.72 -1.52
CA THR A 344 -17.19 19.80 -1.80
C THR A 344 -17.59 18.37 -1.49
N TYR A 345 -17.35 17.49 -2.45
CA TYR A 345 -17.59 16.06 -2.37
C TYR A 345 -16.31 15.28 -2.56
N THR A 346 -16.29 14.04 -2.06
CA THR A 346 -15.13 13.14 -2.21
C THR A 346 -15.59 11.69 -2.34
N TRP A 347 -14.88 10.91 -3.19
CA TRP A 347 -15.01 9.46 -3.23
C TRP A 347 -14.53 8.81 -1.94
N GLU A 348 -14.93 7.57 -1.70
CA GLU A 348 -14.24 6.70 -0.75
C GLU A 348 -12.87 6.30 -1.30
N ARG A 349 -11.93 6.00 -0.39
CA ARG A 349 -10.63 5.45 -0.74
C ARG A 349 -10.52 4.04 -0.17
N PRO A 350 -10.53 2.99 -1.03
CA PRO A 350 -10.46 1.62 -0.57
C PRO A 350 -9.04 1.21 -0.18
N ILE A 351 -8.90 0.01 0.38
CA ILE A 351 -7.62 -0.65 0.64
C ILE A 351 -7.02 -1.12 -0.67
N SER A 352 -7.79 -1.89 -1.47
CA SER A 352 -7.41 -2.23 -2.83
C SER A 352 -7.73 -1.09 -3.79
N THR A 353 -6.78 -0.68 -4.59
CA THR A 353 -6.96 0.44 -5.54
C THR A 353 -6.16 0.24 -6.80
N GLN A 354 -6.70 0.74 -7.91
CA GLN A 354 -6.05 0.70 -9.23
C GLN A 354 -4.72 1.50 -9.30
N GLN A 355 -4.36 2.26 -8.29
CA GLN A 355 -3.08 2.97 -8.23
C GLN A 355 -1.98 2.19 -7.49
N THR A 356 -2.26 1.00 -6.99
CA THR A 356 -1.24 0.17 -6.36
C THR A 356 -0.17 -0.20 -7.38
N GLY A 357 1.08 0.14 -7.13
CA GLY A 357 2.20 -0.29 -7.97
C GLY A 357 2.59 -1.73 -7.62
N PHE A 358 2.73 -2.01 -6.34
CA PHE A 358 2.96 -3.35 -5.80
C PHE A 358 2.42 -3.47 -4.37
N SER A 359 2.24 -4.70 -3.94
CA SER A 359 1.88 -5.02 -2.56
C SER A 359 2.66 -6.24 -2.07
N PHE A 360 2.75 -6.39 -0.75
CA PHE A 360 3.26 -7.62 -0.19
C PHE A 360 2.62 -7.95 1.17
N VAL A 361 2.72 -9.23 1.52
CA VAL A 361 2.58 -9.74 2.89
C VAL A 361 3.91 -10.39 3.24
N SER A 362 4.56 -9.96 4.32
CA SER A 362 5.70 -10.69 4.88
C SER A 362 5.21 -11.79 5.81
N GLN A 363 5.91 -12.92 5.83
CA GLN A 363 5.71 -13.99 6.80
C GLN A 363 7.06 -14.36 7.38
N SER A 364 7.29 -14.09 8.67
CA SER A 364 8.55 -14.35 9.35
C SER A 364 8.34 -15.37 10.47
N ARG A 365 9.16 -16.44 10.49
CA ARG A 365 8.93 -17.65 11.30
C ARG A 365 10.20 -18.09 12.02
N SER A 366 10.23 -17.93 13.36
CA SER A 366 11.40 -18.20 14.20
C SER A 366 11.78 -19.68 14.33
N TRP A 367 10.90 -20.61 13.95
CA TRP A 367 11.14 -22.06 14.04
C TRP A 367 11.78 -22.69 12.79
N LEU A 368 12.06 -21.89 11.77
CA LEU A 368 12.71 -22.31 10.53
C LEU A 368 14.05 -21.55 10.37
N PRO A 369 15.02 -22.14 9.64
CA PRO A 369 16.21 -21.37 9.23
C PRO A 369 15.80 -20.11 8.46
N ASP A 370 16.47 -18.99 8.69
CA ASP A 370 16.08 -17.68 8.17
C ASP A 370 15.79 -17.66 6.66
N ALA A 371 16.65 -18.29 5.87
CA ALA A 371 16.48 -18.36 4.42
C ALA A 371 15.19 -19.08 3.97
N VAL A 372 14.61 -19.92 4.83
CA VAL A 372 13.37 -20.68 4.60
C VAL A 372 12.19 -20.05 5.34
N GLY A 373 12.46 -19.54 6.56
CA GLY A 373 11.46 -18.98 7.48
C GLY A 373 10.82 -17.69 6.96
N GLY A 374 11.61 -16.84 6.29
CA GLY A 374 11.12 -15.60 5.68
C GLY A 374 10.50 -15.84 4.31
N VAL A 375 9.25 -15.43 4.13
CA VAL A 375 8.57 -15.39 2.83
C VAL A 375 8.01 -14.00 2.58
N TYR A 376 8.44 -13.41 1.49
CA TYR A 376 7.95 -12.15 0.95
C TYR A 376 6.91 -12.46 -0.15
N TRP A 377 5.63 -12.51 0.24
CA TRP A 377 4.52 -12.75 -0.68
C TRP A 377 4.28 -11.48 -1.50
N TYR A 378 4.72 -11.47 -2.74
CA TYR A 378 4.78 -10.29 -3.60
C TYR A 378 3.68 -10.26 -4.64
N GLY A 379 2.91 -9.18 -4.68
CA GLY A 379 1.87 -8.89 -5.68
C GLY A 379 2.21 -7.64 -6.48
N LEU A 380 1.83 -7.62 -7.73
CA LEU A 380 1.99 -6.49 -8.65
C LEU A 380 0.63 -5.89 -8.99
N ASP A 381 0.56 -4.55 -9.12
CA ASP A 381 -0.64 -3.82 -9.49
C ASP A 381 -1.76 -3.93 -8.43
N ASP A 382 -3.01 -3.67 -8.77
CA ASP A 382 -4.19 -3.72 -7.91
C ASP A 382 -4.32 -5.06 -7.17
N THR A 383 -4.36 -5.02 -5.86
CA THR A 383 -4.34 -6.21 -5.00
C THR A 383 -5.50 -7.16 -5.24
N TYR A 384 -6.67 -6.65 -5.65
CA TYR A 384 -7.86 -7.47 -5.92
C TYR A 384 -7.73 -8.30 -7.19
N THR A 385 -7.03 -7.77 -8.20
CA THR A 385 -6.79 -8.43 -9.49
C THR A 385 -5.40 -9.04 -9.62
N SER A 386 -4.63 -9.14 -8.52
CA SER A 386 -3.25 -9.62 -8.48
C SER A 386 -3.12 -10.97 -7.76
N VAL A 387 -1.98 -11.63 -7.93
CA VAL A 387 -1.57 -12.86 -7.23
C VAL A 387 -0.37 -12.57 -6.36
N TYR A 388 -0.41 -13.00 -5.11
CA TYR A 388 0.74 -12.97 -4.22
C TYR A 388 1.66 -14.17 -4.46
N MET A 389 2.87 -13.90 -4.95
CA MET A 389 3.87 -14.90 -5.32
C MET A 389 4.90 -15.11 -4.20
N PRO A 390 5.26 -16.36 -3.84
CA PRO A 390 6.17 -16.63 -2.73
C PRO A 390 7.64 -16.37 -3.11
N MET A 391 8.23 -15.29 -2.59
CA MET A 391 9.65 -14.97 -2.69
C MET A 391 10.31 -15.27 -1.35
N TYR A 392 11.07 -16.36 -1.24
CA TYR A 392 11.77 -16.71 0.00
C TYR A 392 12.94 -15.76 0.28
N ALA A 393 13.22 -15.48 1.55
CA ALA A 393 14.34 -14.64 1.95
C ALA A 393 15.72 -15.20 1.50
N GLY A 394 15.80 -16.50 1.27
CA GLY A 394 17.01 -17.18 0.81
C GLY A 394 17.26 -17.17 -0.69
N ILE A 395 16.41 -16.58 -1.52
CA ILE A 395 16.62 -16.55 -2.99
C ILE A 395 17.78 -15.65 -3.39
N THR A 396 18.40 -15.94 -4.54
CA THR A 396 19.60 -15.23 -5.01
C THR A 396 19.40 -14.48 -6.33
N ARG A 397 18.24 -14.63 -6.98
CA ARG A 397 17.85 -13.88 -8.19
C ARG A 397 16.34 -13.71 -8.28
N LEU A 398 15.91 -12.75 -9.08
CA LEU A 398 14.51 -12.48 -9.43
C LEU A 398 14.21 -12.89 -10.87
N PRO A 399 12.92 -13.07 -11.26
CA PRO A 399 12.51 -13.07 -12.65
C PRO A 399 12.90 -11.74 -13.31
N GLU A 400 13.42 -11.78 -14.53
CA GLU A 400 13.80 -10.56 -15.28
C GLU A 400 12.60 -9.60 -15.42
N ALA A 401 11.41 -10.13 -15.63
CA ALA A 401 10.18 -9.36 -15.79
C ALA A 401 9.81 -8.48 -14.57
N PHE A 402 10.38 -8.73 -13.38
CA PHE A 402 10.19 -7.89 -12.19
C PHE A 402 11.13 -6.68 -12.14
N THR A 403 12.10 -6.60 -13.05
CA THR A 403 13.19 -5.61 -13.02
C THR A 403 13.25 -4.74 -14.27
N VAL A 404 12.34 -4.95 -15.23
CA VAL A 404 12.33 -4.25 -16.52
C VAL A 404 11.01 -3.51 -16.75
N GLY A 405 11.06 -2.46 -17.58
CA GLY A 405 9.92 -1.64 -17.96
C GLY A 405 9.95 -0.24 -17.36
N GLY A 406 8.95 0.55 -17.71
CA GLY A 406 8.77 1.92 -17.22
C GLY A 406 7.32 2.38 -17.38
N ILE A 407 6.90 3.35 -16.57
CA ILE A 407 5.51 3.82 -16.51
C ILE A 407 5.00 4.47 -17.81
N ASN A 408 5.89 4.94 -18.66
CA ASN A 408 5.55 5.64 -19.90
C ASN A 408 5.74 4.77 -21.16
N GLU A 409 6.11 3.50 -21.00
CA GLU A 409 6.36 2.59 -22.11
C GLU A 409 5.78 1.21 -21.81
N PHE A 410 4.73 0.84 -22.54
CA PHE A 410 4.11 -0.48 -22.41
C PHE A 410 5.04 -1.59 -22.95
N SER A 411 5.20 -2.67 -22.18
CA SER A 411 5.93 -3.86 -22.61
C SER A 411 5.32 -5.13 -22.02
N TRP A 412 5.14 -6.14 -22.85
CA TRP A 412 4.79 -7.49 -22.41
C TRP A 412 5.93 -8.22 -21.67
N ASP A 413 7.15 -7.68 -21.69
CA ASP A 413 8.28 -8.21 -20.94
C ASP A 413 8.28 -7.75 -19.48
N SER A 414 7.54 -6.69 -19.18
CA SER A 414 7.32 -6.21 -17.81
C SER A 414 6.14 -6.92 -17.16
N ALA A 415 6.39 -7.58 -16.04
CA ALA A 415 5.33 -8.22 -15.27
C ALA A 415 4.26 -7.22 -14.82
N TRP A 416 4.65 -6.03 -14.37
CA TRP A 416 3.70 -5.00 -13.97
C TRP A 416 2.72 -4.63 -15.08
N TRP A 417 3.21 -4.45 -16.32
CA TRP A 417 2.32 -4.16 -17.44
C TRP A 417 1.39 -5.31 -17.80
N VAL A 418 1.82 -6.56 -17.58
CA VAL A 418 0.97 -7.74 -17.76
C VAL A 418 -0.20 -7.73 -16.76
N PHE A 419 0.06 -7.44 -15.48
CA PHE A 419 -0.98 -7.33 -14.46
C PHE A 419 -1.88 -6.11 -14.71
N ASN A 420 -1.30 -4.95 -14.96
CA ASN A 420 -2.02 -3.72 -15.20
C ASN A 420 -2.93 -3.78 -16.44
N PHE A 421 -2.54 -4.54 -17.48
CA PHE A 421 -3.41 -4.80 -18.63
C PHE A 421 -4.68 -5.53 -18.21
N VAL A 422 -4.57 -6.62 -17.44
CA VAL A 422 -5.72 -7.41 -16.98
C VAL A 422 -6.63 -6.57 -16.08
N ALA A 423 -6.06 -5.86 -15.10
CA ALA A 423 -6.80 -5.01 -14.18
C ALA A 423 -7.57 -3.89 -14.91
N ASN A 424 -6.91 -3.20 -15.86
CA ASN A 424 -7.57 -2.13 -16.61
C ASN A 424 -8.63 -2.66 -17.58
N TYR A 425 -8.37 -3.80 -18.24
CA TYR A 425 -9.34 -4.40 -19.15
C TYR A 425 -10.61 -4.85 -18.42
N ALA A 426 -10.47 -5.38 -17.20
CA ALA A 426 -11.59 -5.81 -16.37
C ALA A 426 -12.64 -4.70 -16.13
N ASN A 427 -12.22 -3.42 -16.10
CA ASN A 427 -13.16 -2.30 -15.91
C ASN A 427 -14.24 -2.17 -16.98
N LEU A 428 -14.06 -2.78 -18.14
CA LEU A 428 -15.06 -2.73 -19.23
C LEU A 428 -16.33 -3.52 -18.88
N LYS A 429 -16.19 -4.64 -18.15
CA LYS A 429 -17.31 -5.48 -17.71
C LYS A 429 -16.94 -6.16 -16.38
N TYR A 430 -16.63 -5.36 -15.36
CA TYR A 430 -15.95 -5.79 -14.15
C TYR A 430 -16.65 -6.95 -13.43
N SER A 431 -17.94 -6.87 -13.16
CA SER A 431 -18.70 -7.90 -12.43
C SER A 431 -18.66 -9.30 -13.06
N TYR A 432 -18.37 -9.38 -14.37
CA TYR A 432 -18.18 -10.64 -15.08
C TYR A 432 -16.72 -11.07 -15.10
N MET A 433 -15.83 -10.16 -15.51
CA MET A 433 -14.40 -10.45 -15.69
C MET A 433 -13.71 -10.77 -14.36
N ILE A 434 -14.15 -10.16 -13.27
CA ILE A 434 -13.51 -10.38 -11.96
C ILE A 434 -13.68 -11.82 -11.46
N GLU A 435 -14.76 -12.49 -11.81
CA GLU A 435 -14.97 -13.90 -11.44
C GLU A 435 -13.94 -14.81 -12.10
N ASP A 436 -13.65 -14.60 -13.39
CA ASP A 436 -12.62 -15.34 -14.11
C ASP A 436 -11.22 -15.04 -13.56
N ILE A 437 -10.92 -13.77 -13.26
CA ILE A 437 -9.63 -13.35 -12.67
C ILE A 437 -9.46 -14.02 -11.30
N ARG A 438 -10.46 -13.93 -10.44
CA ARG A 438 -10.44 -14.52 -9.09
C ARG A 438 -10.35 -16.05 -9.12
N ALA A 439 -10.90 -16.70 -10.13
CA ALA A 439 -10.77 -18.15 -10.29
C ALA A 439 -9.31 -18.57 -10.51
N VAL A 440 -8.60 -17.87 -11.40
CA VAL A 440 -7.17 -18.14 -11.67
C VAL A 440 -6.30 -17.73 -10.47
N GLN A 441 -6.61 -16.61 -9.82
CA GLN A 441 -5.92 -16.14 -8.62
C GLN A 441 -6.00 -17.20 -7.51
N ARG A 442 -7.20 -17.69 -7.17
CA ARG A 442 -7.41 -18.73 -6.14
C ARG A 442 -6.67 -20.01 -6.49
N GLU A 443 -6.78 -20.49 -7.74
CA GLU A 443 -6.06 -21.71 -8.19
C GLU A 443 -4.55 -21.61 -7.89
N LEU A 444 -3.94 -20.47 -8.18
CA LEU A 444 -2.51 -20.25 -8.01
C LEU A 444 -2.12 -20.14 -6.53
N GLU A 445 -2.82 -19.33 -5.76
CA GLU A 445 -2.54 -19.11 -4.33
C GLU A 445 -2.81 -20.36 -3.49
N ASP A 446 -3.90 -21.08 -3.72
CA ASP A 446 -4.20 -22.34 -3.05
C ASP A 446 -3.11 -23.40 -3.33
N ARG A 447 -2.59 -23.43 -4.56
CA ARG A 447 -1.46 -24.29 -4.92
C ARG A 447 -0.21 -23.94 -4.13
N TYR A 448 0.09 -22.64 -3.94
CA TYR A 448 1.24 -22.22 -3.13
C TYR A 448 1.11 -22.66 -1.68
N PHE A 449 -0.03 -22.44 -1.05
CA PHE A 449 -0.27 -22.85 0.33
C PHE A 449 -0.20 -24.38 0.48
N ALA A 450 -0.72 -25.15 -0.48
CA ALA A 450 -0.63 -26.60 -0.47
C ALA A 450 0.81 -27.13 -0.64
N MET A 451 1.64 -26.42 -1.43
CA MET A 451 3.02 -26.81 -1.71
C MET A 451 4.00 -26.34 -0.63
N GLN A 452 3.71 -25.24 0.07
CA GLN A 452 4.63 -24.60 1.02
C GLN A 452 5.24 -25.59 2.03
N PRO A 453 4.50 -26.47 2.72
CA PRO A 453 5.09 -27.40 3.69
C PRO A 453 6.09 -28.39 3.07
N VAL A 454 5.88 -28.80 1.82
CA VAL A 454 6.77 -29.73 1.11
C VAL A 454 8.04 -29.04 0.65
N ILE A 455 7.92 -27.83 0.11
CA ILE A 455 9.04 -26.99 -0.32
C ILE A 455 9.94 -26.68 0.89
N GLU A 456 9.36 -26.24 1.98
CA GLU A 456 10.09 -25.86 3.19
C GLU A 456 10.78 -27.04 3.86
N LYS A 457 10.10 -28.18 3.97
CA LYS A 457 10.73 -29.41 4.46
C LYS A 457 11.95 -29.79 3.63
N THR A 458 11.80 -29.76 2.30
CA THR A 458 12.92 -30.06 1.39
C THR A 458 14.06 -29.06 1.54
N ALA A 459 13.73 -27.76 1.64
CA ALA A 459 14.73 -26.71 1.83
C ALA A 459 15.51 -26.86 3.14
N VAL A 460 14.83 -27.21 4.24
CA VAL A 460 15.49 -27.48 5.54
C VAL A 460 16.43 -28.70 5.44
N GLU A 461 15.99 -29.79 4.83
CA GLU A 461 16.84 -30.98 4.61
C GLU A 461 18.08 -30.65 3.74
N LEU A 462 17.92 -29.78 2.74
CA LEU A 462 19.03 -29.30 1.91
C LEU A 462 19.96 -28.37 2.68
N ALA A 463 19.44 -27.50 3.56
CA ALA A 463 20.24 -26.56 4.34
C ALA A 463 21.24 -27.28 5.28
N ASP A 464 20.81 -28.40 5.85
CA ASP A 464 21.69 -29.25 6.69
C ASP A 464 22.83 -29.91 5.89
N ALA A 465 22.61 -30.17 4.62
CA ALA A 465 23.58 -30.84 3.75
C ALA A 465 24.48 -29.84 2.98
N ASP A 466 23.88 -28.83 2.38
CA ASP A 466 24.53 -27.81 1.54
C ASP A 466 23.66 -26.53 1.48
N PRO A 467 24.00 -25.46 2.21
CA PRO A 467 23.24 -24.21 2.20
C PRO A 467 23.13 -23.55 0.82
N GLU A 468 24.11 -23.70 -0.06
CA GLU A 468 24.05 -23.14 -1.42
C GLU A 468 23.07 -23.91 -2.31
N LEU A 469 22.99 -25.22 -2.15
CA LEU A 469 21.99 -26.03 -2.83
C LEU A 469 20.57 -25.67 -2.36
N MET A 470 20.36 -25.42 -1.07
CA MET A 470 19.10 -24.93 -0.51
C MET A 470 18.73 -23.59 -1.15
N ARG A 471 19.63 -22.59 -1.18
CA ARG A 471 19.38 -21.30 -1.83
C ARG A 471 19.04 -21.44 -3.32
N SER A 472 19.75 -22.30 -4.02
CA SER A 472 19.47 -22.61 -5.42
C SER A 472 18.08 -23.23 -5.61
N PHE A 473 17.70 -24.16 -4.75
CA PHE A 473 16.36 -24.79 -4.77
C PHE A 473 15.24 -23.77 -4.55
N LEU A 474 15.34 -22.95 -3.49
CA LEU A 474 14.37 -21.89 -3.21
C LEU A 474 14.30 -20.87 -4.34
N THR A 475 15.43 -20.48 -4.91
CA THR A 475 15.49 -19.57 -6.05
C THR A 475 14.77 -20.12 -7.27
N GLN A 476 15.02 -21.38 -7.63
CA GLN A 476 14.35 -22.02 -8.76
C GLN A 476 12.84 -22.14 -8.53
N TYR A 477 12.42 -22.47 -7.32
CA TYR A 477 11.01 -22.52 -6.96
C TYR A 477 10.36 -21.15 -7.09
N SER A 478 10.83 -20.13 -6.38
CA SER A 478 10.23 -18.79 -6.36
C SER A 478 10.19 -18.17 -7.76
N VAL A 479 11.31 -18.22 -8.49
CA VAL A 479 11.38 -17.68 -9.85
C VAL A 479 10.47 -18.44 -10.80
N GLY A 480 10.47 -19.78 -10.73
CA GLY A 480 9.60 -20.61 -11.59
C GLY A 480 8.11 -20.37 -11.32
N GLN A 481 7.70 -20.14 -10.05
CA GLN A 481 6.30 -19.77 -9.74
C GLN A 481 5.95 -18.39 -10.31
N ALA A 482 6.83 -17.40 -10.18
CA ALA A 482 6.58 -16.07 -10.72
C ALA A 482 6.51 -16.06 -12.25
N GLU A 483 7.42 -16.75 -12.93
CA GLU A 483 7.38 -16.91 -14.40
C GLU A 483 6.10 -17.61 -14.88
N GLU A 484 5.63 -18.62 -14.15
CA GLU A 484 4.36 -19.31 -14.43
C GLU A 484 3.16 -18.36 -14.27
N VAL A 485 3.13 -17.53 -13.19
CA VAL A 485 2.07 -16.54 -12.98
C VAL A 485 2.04 -15.53 -14.12
N ILE A 486 3.20 -14.97 -14.51
CA ILE A 486 3.28 -13.99 -15.60
C ILE A 486 2.74 -14.59 -16.91
N ARG A 487 3.10 -15.83 -17.21
CA ARG A 487 2.57 -16.56 -18.38
C ARG A 487 1.04 -16.73 -18.28
N ARG A 488 0.53 -17.21 -17.14
CA ARG A 488 -0.90 -17.41 -16.89
C ARG A 488 -1.69 -16.11 -16.95
N TRP A 489 -1.11 -14.99 -16.50
CA TRP A 489 -1.75 -13.68 -16.57
C TRP A 489 -1.83 -13.12 -17.99
N LYS A 490 -0.83 -13.38 -18.83
CA LYS A 490 -0.91 -13.07 -20.28
C LYS A 490 -2.03 -13.86 -20.93
N GLU A 491 -2.07 -15.18 -20.70
CA GLU A 491 -3.14 -16.06 -21.20
C GLU A 491 -4.53 -15.66 -20.70
N LEU A 492 -4.63 -15.24 -19.43
CA LEU A 492 -5.87 -14.71 -18.85
C LEU A 492 -6.31 -13.42 -19.57
N GLY A 493 -5.40 -12.50 -19.85
CA GLY A 493 -5.70 -11.27 -20.59
C GLY A 493 -6.24 -11.58 -22.00
N GLU A 494 -5.63 -12.51 -22.73
CA GLU A 494 -6.10 -12.99 -24.03
C GLU A 494 -7.46 -13.69 -23.94
N PHE A 495 -7.67 -14.49 -22.91
CA PHE A 495 -8.95 -15.16 -22.63
C PHE A 495 -10.07 -14.14 -22.35
N LEU A 496 -9.82 -13.14 -21.50
CA LEU A 496 -10.79 -12.10 -21.20
C LEU A 496 -11.15 -11.28 -22.44
N LEU A 497 -10.15 -10.95 -23.29
CA LEU A 497 -10.38 -10.26 -24.55
C LEU A 497 -11.27 -11.07 -25.49
N MET A 498 -11.04 -12.37 -25.60
CA MET A 498 -11.85 -13.27 -26.44
C MET A 498 -13.26 -13.47 -25.88
N LYS A 499 -13.38 -13.73 -24.56
CA LYS A 499 -14.65 -14.05 -23.90
C LYS A 499 -15.61 -12.85 -23.89
N TYR A 500 -15.06 -11.63 -23.73
CA TYR A 500 -15.86 -10.41 -23.50
C TYR A 500 -15.72 -9.37 -24.61
N ASN A 501 -15.32 -9.80 -25.83
CA ASN A 501 -15.18 -8.86 -26.94
C ASN A 501 -16.52 -8.21 -27.31
N ASP A 502 -16.46 -6.91 -27.62
CA ASP A 502 -17.60 -6.09 -28.04
C ASP A 502 -18.80 -6.07 -27.07
N GLY A 503 -18.56 -6.44 -25.80
CA GLY A 503 -19.57 -6.48 -24.73
C GLY A 503 -20.41 -7.75 -24.67
N TYR A 504 -20.18 -8.70 -25.55
CA TYR A 504 -20.77 -10.04 -25.49
C TYR A 504 -20.15 -10.88 -24.34
N VAL A 505 -20.79 -11.98 -23.99
CA VAL A 505 -20.24 -13.03 -23.13
C VAL A 505 -20.16 -14.32 -23.94
N ASN A 506 -19.00 -14.57 -24.54
CA ASN A 506 -18.74 -15.75 -25.36
C ASN A 506 -18.33 -16.93 -24.45
N ASP A 507 -19.32 -17.53 -23.79
CA ASP A 507 -19.14 -18.69 -22.92
C ASP A 507 -20.25 -19.70 -23.18
N GLU A 508 -19.91 -21.00 -23.14
CA GLU A 508 -20.86 -22.07 -23.43
C GLU A 508 -21.97 -22.11 -22.36
N GLY A 509 -23.21 -21.92 -22.80
CA GLY A 509 -24.39 -21.89 -21.92
C GLY A 509 -24.68 -20.54 -21.25
N ALA A 510 -23.89 -19.50 -21.48
CA ALA A 510 -24.18 -18.15 -21.06
C ALA A 510 -25.17 -17.44 -22.01
N GLU A 511 -25.89 -16.44 -21.49
CA GLU A 511 -26.63 -15.50 -22.33
C GLU A 511 -25.62 -14.57 -23.01
N MET A 512 -25.37 -14.79 -24.29
CA MET A 512 -24.36 -14.05 -25.07
C MET A 512 -24.58 -12.54 -25.02
N GLU A 513 -25.83 -12.10 -25.15
CA GLU A 513 -26.24 -10.69 -25.11
C GLU A 513 -26.57 -10.22 -23.70
N SER A 514 -25.68 -10.46 -22.75
CA SER A 514 -25.85 -9.98 -21.37
C SER A 514 -25.73 -8.43 -21.35
N GLY A 515 -26.86 -7.75 -21.46
CA GLY A 515 -26.96 -6.29 -21.45
C GLY A 515 -26.60 -5.64 -20.11
N TYR A 516 -27.07 -4.44 -19.90
CA TYR A 516 -26.92 -3.74 -18.63
C TYR A 516 -27.87 -4.31 -17.57
N PRO A 517 -27.46 -4.36 -16.27
CA PRO A 517 -28.34 -4.75 -15.18
C PRO A 517 -29.60 -3.86 -15.09
N GLU A 518 -30.71 -4.44 -14.68
CA GLU A 518 -32.00 -3.72 -14.56
C GLU A 518 -31.88 -2.49 -13.63
N SER A 519 -31.11 -2.61 -12.54
CA SER A 519 -30.84 -1.48 -11.64
C SER A 519 -30.26 -0.26 -12.36
N TRP A 520 -29.28 -0.47 -13.23
CA TRP A 520 -28.69 0.59 -14.05
C TRP A 520 -29.68 1.13 -15.10
N LEU A 521 -30.41 0.25 -15.77
CA LEU A 521 -31.43 0.66 -16.77
C LEU A 521 -32.52 1.53 -16.13
N ARG A 522 -32.88 1.28 -14.86
CA ARG A 522 -33.83 2.14 -14.13
C ARG A 522 -33.28 3.56 -13.95
N GLU A 523 -31.98 3.73 -13.65
CA GLU A 523 -31.36 5.05 -13.57
C GLU A 523 -31.30 5.75 -14.93
N VAL A 524 -30.97 5.02 -15.98
CA VAL A 524 -30.99 5.54 -17.35
C VAL A 524 -32.39 6.06 -17.73
N ILE A 525 -33.45 5.28 -17.42
CA ILE A 525 -34.84 5.70 -17.66
C ILE A 525 -35.21 6.92 -16.81
N ARG A 526 -34.77 6.96 -15.53
CA ARG A 526 -35.00 8.11 -14.63
C ARG A 526 -34.36 9.39 -15.17
N ALA A 527 -33.15 9.30 -15.72
CA ALA A 527 -32.45 10.45 -16.31
C ALA A 527 -33.06 10.93 -17.63
N ARG A 528 -33.67 10.01 -18.42
CA ARG A 528 -34.25 10.32 -19.75
C ARG A 528 -35.55 9.54 -20.00
N PRO A 529 -36.65 9.85 -19.28
CA PRO A 529 -37.86 9.03 -19.25
C PRO A 529 -38.57 8.87 -20.60
N ASP A 530 -38.47 9.87 -21.45
CA ASP A 530 -39.20 9.88 -22.73
C ASP A 530 -38.37 9.38 -23.93
N GLN A 531 -37.03 9.28 -23.75
CA GLN A 531 -36.14 8.93 -24.87
C GLN A 531 -36.21 7.45 -25.25
N PHE A 532 -36.34 6.56 -24.25
CA PHE A 532 -36.22 5.13 -24.46
C PHE A 532 -37.52 4.37 -24.42
N ARG A 533 -38.64 5.07 -24.17
CA ARG A 533 -39.97 4.46 -24.12
C ARG A 533 -40.49 4.19 -25.52
N LEU A 534 -40.77 2.93 -25.81
CA LEU A 534 -41.50 2.57 -27.02
C LEU A 534 -42.99 2.92 -26.85
N SER A 535 -43.59 3.52 -27.86
CA SER A 535 -45.04 3.86 -27.87
C SER A 535 -45.93 2.62 -28.00
N GLN A 536 -45.37 1.55 -28.55
CA GLN A 536 -46.01 0.25 -28.67
C GLN A 536 -45.00 -0.83 -28.30
N PRO A 537 -45.38 -1.86 -27.54
CA PRO A 537 -44.50 -2.99 -27.27
C PRO A 537 -44.11 -3.68 -28.58
N GLU A 538 -42.87 -4.19 -28.64
CA GLU A 538 -42.44 -5.08 -29.72
C GLU A 538 -43.27 -6.36 -29.71
N THR A 539 -43.69 -6.77 -30.86
CA THR A 539 -44.28 -8.09 -31.10
C THR A 539 -43.43 -8.84 -32.12
N PRO A 540 -43.57 -10.16 -32.22
CA PRO A 540 -42.80 -10.94 -33.21
C PRO A 540 -42.99 -10.45 -34.66
N GLU A 541 -44.07 -9.74 -34.91
CA GLU A 541 -44.44 -9.21 -36.25
C GLU A 541 -43.80 -7.85 -36.56
N ASN A 542 -43.39 -7.09 -35.53
CA ASN A 542 -42.78 -5.75 -35.68
C ASN A 542 -41.35 -5.65 -35.10
N ALA A 543 -40.81 -6.73 -34.59
CA ALA A 543 -39.43 -6.80 -34.18
C ALA A 543 -38.50 -6.75 -35.41
N LEU A 544 -37.43 -5.98 -35.31
CA LEU A 544 -36.41 -5.95 -36.35
C LEU A 544 -35.63 -7.29 -36.30
N PRO A 545 -35.41 -7.93 -37.44
CA PRO A 545 -34.54 -9.12 -37.48
C PRO A 545 -33.08 -8.66 -37.37
N TYR A 546 -32.48 -8.81 -36.23
CA TYR A 546 -31.04 -8.67 -36.03
C TYR A 546 -30.44 -10.03 -35.75
#